data_808ceed7b286a985f9809553d03a316c
#
_entry.id   808ceed7b286a985f9809553d03a316c
#
_cell.length_a   1.000
_cell.length_b   1.000
_cell.length_c   1.000
_cell.angle_alpha   90.00
_cell.angle_beta   90.00
_cell.angle_gamma   90.00
#
_symmetry.space_group_name_H-M   'P 1'
#
loop_
_entity.id
_entity.type
_entity.pdbx_description
1 polymer ?
#
loop_
_entity_poly.entity_id
_entity_poly.type
_entity_poly.pdbx_seq_one_letter_code
_entity_poly.pdbx_strand_id
1 'polypeptide(L)'
;MLEDDAPIAVANFLGYVNRGDYTGTFLHRSIPDFVLQGGGYRYDPDDNAAPHITTQAPIVNEFKISNTRGTVAMAKVGGDPDSATSEWFVNLANNAANLDSQNGGFTVFGVVINNGMTVVDEIAALPGRTSRALLLTHPPSILAAVSPLTYL
;
A
#
# COMPACT_ATOMS: atom_id res chain seq x y z
N MET A 1 -11.11 -8.21 2.73
CA MET A 1 -10.92 -7.87 1.29
C MET A 1 -12.29 -7.66 0.67
N LEU A 2 -12.38 -6.93 -0.41
CA LEU A 2 -13.64 -6.54 -1.08
C LEU A 2 -13.76 -7.30 -2.42
N GLU A 3 -13.86 -8.62 -2.34
CA GLU A 3 -13.84 -9.52 -3.51
C GLU A 3 -15.03 -9.30 -4.46
N ASP A 4 -16.20 -8.92 -3.93
CA ASP A 4 -17.40 -8.66 -4.74
C ASP A 4 -17.32 -7.31 -5.49
N ASP A 5 -16.49 -6.39 -5.01
CA ASP A 5 -16.39 -5.04 -5.55
C ASP A 5 -15.14 -4.82 -6.42
N ALA A 6 -14.04 -5.53 -6.13
CA ALA A 6 -12.76 -5.40 -6.82
C ALA A 6 -12.05 -6.76 -6.93
N PRO A 7 -12.66 -7.77 -7.59
CA PRO A 7 -12.12 -9.14 -7.65
C PRO A 7 -10.72 -9.21 -8.29
N ILE A 8 -10.45 -8.43 -9.33
CA ILE A 8 -9.15 -8.44 -10.02
C ILE A 8 -8.07 -7.83 -9.11
N ALA A 9 -8.36 -6.70 -8.48
CA ALA A 9 -7.42 -6.04 -7.58
C ALA A 9 -7.14 -6.90 -6.33
N VAL A 10 -8.15 -7.56 -5.76
CA VAL A 10 -7.97 -8.51 -4.66
C VAL A 10 -7.11 -9.69 -5.08
N ALA A 11 -7.41 -10.33 -6.22
CA ALA A 11 -6.62 -11.46 -6.73
C ALA A 11 -5.17 -11.05 -7.03
N ASN A 12 -4.95 -9.87 -7.59
CA ASN A 12 -3.62 -9.30 -7.85
C ASN A 12 -2.83 -9.14 -6.54
N PHE A 13 -3.40 -8.45 -5.54
CA PHE A 13 -2.76 -8.24 -4.25
C PHE A 13 -2.44 -9.57 -3.55
N LEU A 14 -3.39 -10.50 -3.46
CA LEU A 14 -3.18 -11.82 -2.88
C LEU A 14 -2.14 -12.64 -3.66
N GLY A 15 -2.05 -12.46 -4.97
CA GLY A 15 -1.00 -13.06 -5.79
C GLY A 15 0.41 -12.66 -5.32
N TYR A 16 0.65 -11.36 -5.07
CA TYR A 16 1.92 -10.87 -4.50
C TYR A 16 2.16 -11.40 -3.08
N VAL A 17 1.11 -11.42 -2.24
CA VAL A 17 1.20 -11.98 -0.87
C VAL A 17 1.60 -13.45 -0.90
N ASN A 18 0.92 -14.27 -1.70
CA ASN A 18 1.13 -15.72 -1.76
C ASN A 18 2.51 -16.12 -2.32
N ARG A 19 3.07 -15.30 -3.21
CA ARG A 19 4.45 -15.50 -3.70
C ARG A 19 5.51 -14.98 -2.74
N GLY A 20 5.13 -14.25 -1.68
CA GLY A 20 6.06 -13.63 -0.76
C GLY A 20 6.76 -12.39 -1.32
N ASP A 21 6.23 -11.79 -2.39
CA ASP A 21 6.85 -10.66 -3.07
C ASP A 21 6.95 -9.40 -2.18
N TYR A 22 6.03 -9.26 -1.21
CA TYR A 22 6.06 -8.17 -0.24
C TYR A 22 7.02 -8.38 0.95
N THR A 23 7.67 -9.55 1.05
CA THR A 23 8.65 -9.80 2.13
C THR A 23 9.83 -8.85 1.99
N GLY A 24 10.14 -8.12 3.07
CA GLY A 24 11.22 -7.12 3.09
C GLY A 24 10.89 -5.80 2.37
N THR A 25 9.66 -5.61 1.90
CA THR A 25 9.22 -4.31 1.39
C THR A 25 8.96 -3.33 2.54
N PHE A 26 8.94 -2.04 2.23
CA PHE A 26 8.70 -0.98 3.19
C PHE A 26 7.68 0.05 2.67
N LEU A 27 7.16 0.85 3.60
CA LEU A 27 6.29 1.97 3.28
C LEU A 27 7.17 3.14 2.83
N HIS A 28 7.19 3.40 1.53
CA HIS A 28 8.13 4.33 0.89
C HIS A 28 7.59 5.75 0.77
N ARG A 29 6.28 5.95 1.00
CA ARG A 29 5.64 7.26 0.91
C ARG A 29 4.59 7.41 2.01
N SER A 30 4.75 8.47 2.81
CA SER A 30 3.77 8.90 3.81
C SER A 30 3.47 10.37 3.60
N ILE A 31 2.21 10.72 3.37
CA ILE A 31 1.74 12.11 3.29
C ILE A 31 0.66 12.27 4.34
N PRO A 32 0.90 13.08 5.39
CA PRO A 32 -0.09 13.34 6.43
C PRO A 32 -1.44 13.77 5.84
N ASP A 33 -2.51 13.31 6.45
CA ASP A 33 -3.89 13.60 6.04
C ASP A 33 -4.22 13.19 4.59
N PHE A 34 -3.41 12.32 3.99
CA PHE A 34 -3.64 11.84 2.64
C PHE A 34 -3.47 10.31 2.57
N VAL A 35 -2.26 9.82 2.32
CA VAL A 35 -2.03 8.37 2.13
C VAL A 35 -0.72 7.87 2.77
N LEU A 36 -0.72 6.59 3.12
CA LEU A 36 0.45 5.80 3.47
C LEU A 36 0.62 4.69 2.44
N GLN A 37 1.71 4.70 1.65
CA GLN A 37 1.89 3.86 0.45
C GLN A 37 3.08 2.90 0.59
N GLY A 38 2.88 1.67 0.12
CA GLY A 38 3.88 0.60 0.11
C GLY A 38 3.72 -0.34 -1.07
N GLY A 39 4.41 -1.49 -1.01
CA GLY A 39 4.30 -2.54 -2.02
C GLY A 39 5.15 -2.33 -3.27
N GLY A 40 6.00 -1.30 -3.32
CA GLY A 40 6.84 -1.00 -4.49
C GLY A 40 8.29 -1.41 -4.34
N TYR A 41 8.87 -1.25 -3.15
CA TYR A 41 10.31 -1.30 -2.97
C TYR A 41 10.72 -2.24 -1.85
N ARG A 42 11.81 -2.98 -2.07
CA ARG A 42 12.46 -3.82 -1.07
C ARG A 42 13.78 -3.18 -0.66
N TYR A 43 14.08 -3.17 0.65
CA TYR A 43 15.37 -2.71 1.11
C TYR A 43 16.41 -3.82 0.96
N ASP A 44 17.53 -3.47 0.34
CA ASP A 44 18.73 -4.30 0.23
C ASP A 44 19.80 -3.75 1.17
N PRO A 45 20.12 -4.43 2.29
CA PRO A 45 21.11 -3.96 3.24
C PRO A 45 22.55 -4.08 2.71
N ASP A 46 22.82 -5.00 1.79
CA ASP A 46 24.17 -5.25 1.29
C ASP A 46 24.62 -4.11 0.37
N ASP A 47 23.74 -3.66 -0.50
CA ASP A 47 24.01 -2.56 -1.43
C ASP A 47 23.51 -1.20 -0.91
N ASN A 48 22.82 -1.17 0.25
CA ASN A 48 22.11 0.00 0.77
C ASN A 48 21.20 0.63 -0.30
N ALA A 49 20.52 -0.21 -1.05
CA ALA A 49 19.64 0.15 -2.15
C ALA A 49 18.17 -0.15 -1.81
N ALA A 50 17.28 0.41 -2.61
CA ALA A 50 15.85 0.14 -2.53
C ALA A 50 15.31 -0.14 -3.94
N PRO A 51 15.65 -1.29 -4.54
CA PRO A 51 15.14 -1.64 -5.85
C PRO A 51 13.62 -1.86 -5.81
N HIS A 52 12.97 -1.55 -6.93
CA HIS A 52 11.57 -1.90 -7.11
C HIS A 52 11.41 -3.42 -7.16
N ILE A 53 10.38 -3.97 -6.53
CA ILE A 53 10.08 -5.40 -6.64
C ILE A 53 9.67 -5.75 -8.08
N THR A 54 9.84 -7.01 -8.46
CA THR A 54 9.36 -7.48 -9.76
C THR A 54 7.85 -7.41 -9.83
N THR A 55 7.32 -6.70 -10.81
CA THR A 55 5.88 -6.54 -11.00
C THR A 55 5.32 -7.56 -12.01
N GLN A 56 4.05 -7.92 -11.83
CA GLN A 56 3.26 -8.62 -12.83
C GLN A 56 2.68 -7.63 -13.84
N ALA A 57 1.97 -8.15 -14.85
CA ALA A 57 1.26 -7.30 -15.79
C ALA A 57 0.28 -6.36 -15.07
N PRO A 58 0.10 -5.12 -15.55
CA PRO A 58 -0.89 -4.20 -15.01
C PRO A 58 -2.31 -4.78 -15.07
N ILE A 59 -3.15 -4.35 -14.15
CA ILE A 59 -4.55 -4.76 -14.07
C ILE A 59 -5.49 -3.61 -14.43
N VAL A 60 -6.66 -3.95 -14.95
CA VAL A 60 -7.72 -2.97 -15.24
C VAL A 60 -8.25 -2.34 -13.96
N ASN A 61 -8.68 -1.09 -14.07
CA ASN A 61 -9.26 -0.34 -12.97
C ASN A 61 -10.68 -0.83 -12.66
N GLU A 62 -10.95 -1.12 -11.40
CA GLU A 62 -12.28 -1.54 -10.91
C GLU A 62 -12.85 -0.51 -9.92
N PHE A 63 -12.60 0.78 -10.14
CA PHE A 63 -13.09 1.81 -9.22
C PHE A 63 -14.61 1.72 -9.03
N LYS A 64 -15.03 1.56 -7.78
CA LYS A 64 -16.43 1.38 -7.39
C LYS A 64 -16.74 1.96 -6.02
N ILE A 65 -15.81 1.84 -5.08
CA ILE A 65 -15.94 2.27 -3.68
C ILE A 65 -15.10 3.51 -3.47
N SER A 66 -15.65 4.50 -2.76
CA SER A 66 -14.99 5.76 -2.43
C SER A 66 -13.74 5.57 -1.57
N ASN A 67 -12.72 6.36 -1.86
CA ASN A 67 -11.44 6.44 -1.14
C ASN A 67 -11.59 7.21 0.18
N THR A 68 -12.30 6.62 1.14
CA THR A 68 -12.49 7.19 2.48
C THR A 68 -11.42 6.71 3.45
N ARG A 69 -11.27 7.39 4.61
CA ARG A 69 -10.30 6.98 5.63
C ARG A 69 -10.45 5.50 6.00
N GLY A 70 -9.31 4.79 6.05
CA GLY A 70 -9.22 3.38 6.40
C GLY A 70 -9.43 2.43 5.23
N THR A 71 -9.76 2.91 4.03
CA THR A 71 -9.78 2.06 2.83
C THR A 71 -8.36 1.85 2.29
N VAL A 72 -8.16 0.69 1.64
CA VAL A 72 -6.91 0.31 0.97
C VAL A 72 -7.15 0.25 -0.52
N ALA A 73 -6.35 0.98 -1.31
CA ALA A 73 -6.53 1.10 -2.75
C ALA A 73 -5.23 0.83 -3.52
N MET A 74 -5.38 0.43 -4.80
CA MET A 74 -4.25 0.24 -5.72
C MET A 74 -3.68 1.59 -6.16
N ALA A 75 -2.35 1.72 -6.09
CA ALA A 75 -1.64 2.85 -6.69
C ALA A 75 -1.49 2.64 -8.21
N LYS A 76 -1.44 3.76 -8.95
CA LYS A 76 -1.37 3.77 -10.42
C LYS A 76 -0.41 4.83 -10.94
N VAL A 77 0.03 4.65 -12.17
CA VAL A 77 0.78 5.68 -12.90
C VAL A 77 -0.17 6.81 -13.33
N GLY A 78 0.26 8.06 -13.17
CA GLY A 78 -0.55 9.20 -13.56
C GLY A 78 -0.89 9.20 -15.06
N GLY A 79 -2.16 9.39 -15.39
CA GLY A 79 -2.64 9.42 -16.77
C GLY A 79 -2.97 8.04 -17.37
N ASP A 80 -2.74 6.95 -16.62
CA ASP A 80 -3.08 5.60 -17.07
C ASP A 80 -3.94 4.89 -15.99
N PRO A 81 -5.26 4.81 -16.18
CA PRO A 81 -6.16 4.19 -15.20
C PRO A 81 -5.93 2.68 -15.01
N ASP A 82 -5.38 1.98 -16.01
CA ASP A 82 -5.20 0.53 -16.01
C ASP A 82 -3.74 0.12 -15.73
N SER A 83 -2.99 0.95 -14.99
CA SER A 83 -1.56 0.77 -14.72
C SER A 83 -1.22 0.18 -13.36
N ALA A 84 -2.21 -0.22 -12.55
CA ALA A 84 -1.95 -0.79 -11.22
C ALA A 84 -1.19 -2.11 -11.32
N THR A 85 -0.14 -2.26 -10.49
CA THR A 85 0.65 -3.51 -10.38
C THR A 85 0.75 -3.97 -8.93
N SER A 86 1.86 -3.70 -8.24
CA SER A 86 2.12 -4.15 -6.87
C SER A 86 1.84 -3.11 -5.80
N GLU A 87 1.89 -1.82 -6.14
CA GLU A 87 1.80 -0.76 -5.15
C GLU A 87 0.36 -0.50 -4.68
N TRP A 88 0.22 -0.27 -3.39
CA TRP A 88 -1.03 0.03 -2.72
C TRP A 88 -0.85 1.13 -1.67
N PHE A 89 -1.95 1.74 -1.26
CA PHE A 89 -1.94 2.73 -0.19
C PHE A 89 -3.15 2.60 0.73
N VAL A 90 -2.95 3.04 1.97
CA VAL A 90 -4.02 3.23 2.95
C VAL A 90 -4.43 4.70 2.95
N ASN A 91 -5.72 4.98 2.87
CA ASN A 91 -6.26 6.33 3.00
C ASN A 91 -6.23 6.79 4.47
N LEU A 92 -5.44 7.82 4.78
CA LEU A 92 -5.34 8.42 6.12
C LEU A 92 -6.46 9.40 6.43
N ALA A 93 -7.15 9.88 5.40
CA ALA A 93 -8.29 10.79 5.49
C ALA A 93 -9.38 10.41 4.49
N ASN A 94 -10.46 11.18 4.44
CA ASN A 94 -11.44 11.09 3.36
C ASN A 94 -10.89 11.78 2.11
N ASN A 95 -10.42 11.00 1.16
CA ASN A 95 -9.80 11.44 -0.09
C ASN A 95 -10.74 11.36 -1.30
N ALA A 96 -12.04 11.09 -1.08
CA ALA A 96 -13.03 10.90 -2.14
C ALA A 96 -13.05 12.03 -3.17
N ALA A 97 -13.01 13.28 -2.72
CA ALA A 97 -13.05 14.46 -3.61
C ALA A 97 -11.89 14.49 -4.63
N ASN A 98 -10.77 13.86 -4.28
CA ASN A 98 -9.56 13.78 -5.11
C ASN A 98 -9.46 12.43 -5.84
N LEU A 99 -9.42 11.33 -5.08
CA LEU A 99 -9.04 10.03 -5.61
C LEU A 99 -10.18 9.28 -6.33
N ASP A 100 -11.43 9.68 -6.13
CA ASP A 100 -12.56 9.05 -6.83
C ASP A 100 -12.73 9.60 -8.25
N SER A 101 -12.19 10.78 -8.54
CA SER A 101 -12.34 11.44 -9.85
C SER A 101 -11.06 11.44 -10.69
N GLN A 102 -9.88 11.42 -10.07
CA GLN A 102 -8.61 11.42 -10.79
C GLN A 102 -8.32 10.07 -11.43
N ASN A 103 -7.76 10.08 -12.63
CA ASN A 103 -7.22 8.91 -13.31
C ASN A 103 -8.23 7.73 -13.36
N GLY A 104 -9.51 8.01 -13.57
CA GLY A 104 -10.59 7.02 -13.58
C GLY A 104 -11.00 6.47 -12.20
N GLY A 105 -10.62 7.15 -11.11
CA GLY A 105 -10.81 6.69 -9.73
C GLY A 105 -9.79 5.63 -9.31
N PHE A 106 -9.43 5.56 -8.03
CA PHE A 106 -8.49 4.56 -7.51
C PHE A 106 -9.25 3.39 -6.89
N THR A 107 -9.01 2.18 -7.40
CA THR A 107 -9.71 0.95 -6.97
C THR A 107 -9.46 0.64 -5.51
N VAL A 108 -10.48 0.78 -4.68
CA VAL A 108 -10.47 0.30 -3.29
C VAL A 108 -10.74 -1.20 -3.31
N PHE A 109 -9.82 -1.98 -2.74
CA PHE A 109 -9.89 -3.44 -2.72
C PHE A 109 -9.90 -4.03 -1.28
N GLY A 110 -9.75 -3.19 -0.28
CA GLY A 110 -9.73 -3.62 1.12
C GLY A 110 -10.04 -2.49 2.09
N VAL A 111 -10.20 -2.87 3.35
CA VAL A 111 -10.38 -1.95 4.48
C VAL A 111 -9.51 -2.39 5.64
N VAL A 112 -8.99 -1.43 6.39
CA VAL A 112 -8.31 -1.67 7.66
C VAL A 112 -9.34 -2.02 8.73
N ILE A 113 -9.13 -3.11 9.46
CA ILE A 113 -10.05 -3.63 10.48
C ILE A 113 -9.43 -3.57 11.88
N ASN A 114 -10.23 -3.80 12.93
CA ASN A 114 -9.79 -4.06 14.32
C ASN A 114 -8.81 -3.00 14.87
N ASN A 115 -9.15 -1.76 14.96
CA ASN A 115 -8.27 -0.69 15.42
C ASN A 115 -6.93 -0.56 14.66
N GLY A 116 -6.76 -1.24 13.52
CA GLY A 116 -5.55 -1.18 12.72
C GLY A 116 -5.20 0.24 12.27
N MET A 117 -6.17 1.14 12.17
CA MET A 117 -5.91 2.54 11.86
C MET A 117 -5.09 3.27 12.94
N THR A 118 -5.12 2.83 14.21
CA THR A 118 -4.22 3.36 15.25
C THR A 118 -2.76 3.09 14.87
N VAL A 119 -2.46 1.86 14.45
CA VAL A 119 -1.11 1.48 14.00
C VAL A 119 -0.71 2.23 12.73
N VAL A 120 -1.63 2.35 11.77
CA VAL A 120 -1.40 3.10 10.54
C VAL A 120 -1.07 4.57 10.83
N ASP A 121 -1.80 5.20 11.75
CA ASP A 121 -1.56 6.59 12.14
C ASP A 121 -0.21 6.75 12.87
N GLU A 122 0.14 5.82 13.76
CA GLU A 122 1.44 5.83 14.44
C GLU A 122 2.59 5.72 13.43
N ILE A 123 2.47 4.85 12.43
CA ILE A 123 3.46 4.73 11.36
C ILE A 123 3.52 6.02 10.53
N ALA A 124 2.36 6.58 10.17
CA ALA A 124 2.28 7.80 9.37
C ALA A 124 2.86 9.02 10.10
N ALA A 125 2.80 9.04 11.43
CA ALA A 125 3.36 10.09 12.28
C ALA A 125 4.88 10.01 12.45
N LEU A 126 5.52 8.91 12.03
CA LEU A 126 6.98 8.80 12.10
C LEU A 126 7.62 9.87 11.21
N PRO A 127 8.71 10.52 11.69
CA PRO A 127 9.40 11.50 10.87
C PRO A 127 9.90 10.83 9.59
N GLY A 128 9.46 11.38 8.44
CA GLY A 128 9.89 10.93 7.12
C GLY A 128 11.42 11.00 7.03
N ARG A 129 12.04 9.86 6.85
CA ARG A 129 13.50 9.76 6.67
C ARG A 129 13.77 9.11 5.31
N THR A 130 14.82 9.56 4.67
CA THR A 130 15.42 8.78 3.58
C THR A 130 15.70 7.36 4.10
N SER A 131 15.45 6.36 3.29
CA SER A 131 15.42 4.91 3.60
C SER A 131 16.51 4.41 4.58
N ARG A 132 17.68 5.02 4.54
CA ARG A 132 18.82 4.69 5.41
C ARG A 132 18.59 4.98 6.91
N ALA A 133 17.78 5.97 7.25
CA ALA A 133 17.65 6.42 8.63
C ALA A 133 16.53 5.69 9.39
N LEU A 134 15.52 5.17 8.70
CA LEU A 134 14.41 4.42 9.32
C LEU A 134 14.86 3.06 9.86
N LEU A 135 15.79 2.40 9.15
CA LEU A 135 16.29 1.07 9.52
C LEU A 135 17.26 1.08 10.70
N LEU A 136 17.93 2.20 10.95
CA LEU A 136 18.94 2.31 12.03
C LEU A 136 18.34 2.71 13.37
N THR A 137 17.10 3.16 13.45
CA THR A 137 16.54 3.76 14.67
C THR A 137 15.33 3.04 15.26
N HIS A 138 14.80 2.01 14.60
CA HIS A 138 13.63 1.28 15.09
C HIS A 138 13.93 -0.20 15.30
N PRO A 139 13.45 -0.81 16.40
CA PRO A 139 13.62 -2.24 16.63
C PRO A 139 12.87 -3.06 15.57
N PRO A 140 13.35 -4.28 15.27
CA PRO A 140 12.76 -5.17 14.24
C PRO A 140 11.27 -5.49 14.43
N SER A 141 10.72 -5.24 15.62
CA SER A 141 9.31 -5.46 15.95
C SER A 141 8.33 -4.55 15.20
N ILE A 142 8.75 -3.36 14.73
CA ILE A 142 7.88 -2.47 13.97
C ILE A 142 7.87 -2.86 12.48
N LEU A 143 8.97 -3.40 11.96
CA LEU A 143 8.99 -3.99 10.62
C LEU A 143 8.14 -5.27 10.55
N ALA A 144 8.04 -6.02 11.64
CA ALA A 144 7.21 -7.22 11.72
C ALA A 144 5.69 -6.93 11.75
N ALA A 145 5.28 -5.73 12.15
CA ALA A 145 3.86 -5.32 12.11
C ALA A 145 3.32 -5.11 10.69
N VAL A 146 4.17 -5.07 9.69
CA VAL A 146 3.81 -5.02 8.25
C VAL A 146 4.01 -6.38 7.56
N SER A 147 4.44 -7.40 8.30
CA SER A 147 4.45 -8.79 7.83
C SER A 147 3.04 -9.34 7.66
N PRO A 148 2.83 -10.30 6.74
CA PRO A 148 1.50 -10.69 6.30
C PRO A 148 0.60 -11.01 7.50
N LEU A 149 -0.55 -10.36 7.53
CA LEU A 149 -1.67 -10.72 8.40
C LEU A 149 -1.83 -12.25 8.34
N THR A 150 -1.53 -12.91 9.44
CA THR A 150 -1.89 -14.31 9.65
C THR A 150 -3.40 -14.39 9.55
N TYR A 151 -3.88 -14.97 8.45
CA TYR A 151 -5.28 -15.26 8.25
C TYR A 151 -5.70 -16.32 9.29
N LEU A 152 -6.68 -15.98 10.14
CA LEU A 152 -7.63 -16.89 10.76
C LEU A 152 -8.98 -16.66 10.13
#